data_788e37bdd25eb2df9813d28b1423f79c
#
_entry.id   788e37bdd25eb2df9813d28b1423f79c
#
_cell.length_a   1.000
_cell.length_b   1.000
_cell.length_c   1.000
_cell.angle_alpha   90.00
_cell.angle_beta   90.00
_cell.angle_gamma   90.00
#
_symmetry.space_group_name_H-M   'P 1'
#
loop_
_entity.id
_entity.type
_entity.pdbx_description
1 polymer ?
#
loop_
_entity_poly.entity_id
_entity_poly.type
_entity_poly.pdbx_seq_one_letter_code
_entity_poly.pdbx_strand_id
1 'polypeptide(L)'
;ANRAQEIARLNGIYDGLMRNAGVLRLQGHGRLIDGQTVEVTDAAGRATRHRARHILIATGATPHVPDIEGRELVVSSDDMFDLPAFPQRLVVVGGGYIGCEMASIFRGLGAQVTLLYRGEQILRGFDDEVRQFAADEMRKHGVDVRVRCDVARITPGAGDTRHVVLADGGTLEADVVLYATGRRAHVDGLGLREAGVAQAADGSIVVDERFATSLPGVYALGDVVGRLELTPVALAEAMALVDH
;
A
#
# COMPACT_ATOMS: atom_id res chain seq x y z
N ALA A 1 -7.08 -15.33 16.04
CA ALA A 1 -8.50 -15.31 16.46
C ALA A 1 -8.98 -13.89 16.80
N ASN A 2 -8.29 -13.16 17.68
CA ASN A 2 -8.75 -11.82 18.14
C ASN A 2 -8.80 -10.78 17.02
N ARG A 3 -7.82 -10.75 16.08
CA ARG A 3 -7.80 -9.78 14.98
C ARG A 3 -8.98 -9.95 14.04
N ALA A 4 -9.22 -11.17 13.56
CA ALA A 4 -10.33 -11.43 12.63
C ALA A 4 -11.69 -11.08 13.24
N GLN A 5 -11.87 -11.36 14.54
CA GLN A 5 -13.09 -10.99 15.27
C GLN A 5 -13.26 -9.47 15.39
N GLU A 6 -12.18 -8.74 15.70
CA GLU A 6 -12.21 -7.28 15.80
C GLU A 6 -12.45 -6.61 14.44
N ILE A 7 -11.82 -7.08 13.37
CA ILE A 7 -12.09 -6.59 12.01
C ILE A 7 -13.55 -6.84 11.62
N ALA A 8 -14.11 -8.02 11.89
CA ALA A 8 -15.52 -8.31 11.61
C ALA A 8 -16.44 -7.38 12.40
N ARG A 9 -16.14 -7.10 13.68
CA ARG A 9 -16.89 -6.17 14.51
C ARG A 9 -16.86 -4.74 13.92
N LEU A 10 -15.68 -4.25 13.55
CA LEU A 10 -15.50 -2.92 12.95
C LEU A 10 -16.23 -2.81 11.60
N ASN A 11 -16.13 -3.82 10.74
CA ASN A 11 -16.85 -3.85 9.47
C ASN A 11 -18.37 -3.75 9.69
N GLY A 12 -18.90 -4.44 10.70
CA GLY A 12 -20.32 -4.33 11.07
C GLY A 12 -20.73 -2.92 11.50
N ILE A 13 -19.87 -2.21 12.23
CA ILE A 13 -20.09 -0.81 12.64
C ILE A 13 -20.12 0.09 11.41
N TYR A 14 -19.13 0.01 10.52
CA TYR A 14 -19.09 0.82 9.30
C TYR A 14 -20.27 0.54 8.38
N ASP A 15 -20.68 -0.71 8.21
CA ASP A 15 -21.90 -1.07 7.47
C ASP A 15 -23.16 -0.43 8.07
N GLY A 16 -23.23 -0.39 9.39
CA GLY A 16 -24.32 0.29 10.11
C GLY A 16 -24.33 1.80 9.88
N LEU A 17 -23.16 2.44 9.97
CA LEU A 17 -23.02 3.89 9.73
C LEU A 17 -23.43 4.27 8.30
N MET A 18 -22.96 3.54 7.30
CA MET A 18 -23.33 3.78 5.90
C MET A 18 -24.83 3.60 5.66
N ARG A 19 -25.41 2.53 6.18
CA ARG A 19 -26.85 2.25 6.07
C ARG A 19 -27.70 3.35 6.71
N ASN A 20 -27.32 3.79 7.92
CA ASN A 20 -28.03 4.86 8.65
C ASN A 20 -27.94 6.21 7.93
N ALA A 21 -26.84 6.46 7.21
CA ALA A 21 -26.65 7.63 6.37
C ALA A 21 -27.34 7.50 4.99
N GLY A 22 -28.06 6.41 4.71
CA GLY A 22 -28.75 6.20 3.43
C GLY A 22 -27.79 5.87 2.26
N VAL A 23 -26.56 5.46 2.54
CA VAL A 23 -25.58 5.11 1.51
C VAL A 23 -25.89 3.72 0.95
N LEU A 24 -26.10 3.64 -0.37
CA LEU A 24 -26.19 2.37 -1.09
C LEU A 24 -24.79 1.82 -1.34
N ARG A 25 -24.47 0.68 -0.73
CA ARG A 25 -23.22 -0.03 -0.95
C ARG A 25 -23.38 -1.10 -2.03
N LEU A 26 -22.56 -1.03 -3.07
CA LEU A 26 -22.47 -2.01 -4.15
C LEU A 26 -21.15 -2.77 -4.02
N GLN A 27 -21.20 -4.10 -4.09
CA GLN A 27 -20.00 -4.94 -4.07
C GLN A 27 -19.62 -5.33 -5.50
N GLY A 28 -18.38 -5.04 -5.88
CA GLY A 28 -17.85 -5.36 -7.19
C GLY A 28 -16.70 -4.46 -7.60
N HIS A 29 -16.21 -4.68 -8.81
CA HIS A 29 -15.20 -3.84 -9.42
C HIS A 29 -15.87 -2.68 -10.16
N GLY A 30 -15.56 -1.45 -9.75
CA GLY A 30 -16.07 -0.23 -10.39
C GLY A 30 -15.18 0.19 -11.56
N ARG A 31 -15.78 0.50 -12.70
CA ARG A 31 -15.11 1.04 -13.88
C ARG A 31 -15.78 2.33 -14.33
N LEU A 32 -15.02 3.37 -14.54
CA LEU A 32 -15.50 4.64 -15.11
C LEU A 32 -15.75 4.44 -16.60
N ILE A 33 -16.95 4.77 -17.06
CA ILE A 33 -17.33 4.71 -18.47
C ILE A 33 -17.25 6.10 -19.11
N ASP A 34 -17.77 7.09 -18.40
CA ASP A 34 -17.76 8.51 -18.76
C ASP A 34 -17.88 9.39 -17.51
N GLY A 35 -17.97 10.71 -17.67
CA GLY A 35 -18.06 11.68 -16.56
C GLY A 35 -19.30 11.55 -15.66
N GLN A 36 -20.25 10.67 -16.00
CA GLN A 36 -21.50 10.48 -15.24
C GLN A 36 -21.86 9.01 -15.00
N THR A 37 -21.10 8.06 -15.53
CA THR A 37 -21.45 6.63 -15.51
C THR A 37 -20.32 5.78 -14.96
N VAL A 38 -20.64 5.00 -13.93
CA VAL A 38 -19.80 3.93 -13.38
C VAL A 38 -20.44 2.59 -13.67
N GLU A 39 -19.69 1.65 -14.22
CA GLU A 39 -20.08 0.26 -14.37
C GLU A 39 -19.51 -0.54 -13.20
N VAL A 40 -20.36 -1.31 -12.52
CA VAL A 40 -19.96 -2.19 -11.41
C VAL A 40 -20.15 -3.63 -11.86
N THR A 41 -19.07 -4.41 -11.85
CA THR A 41 -19.07 -5.84 -12.13
C THR A 41 -18.97 -6.62 -10.83
N ASP A 42 -20.01 -7.41 -10.52
CA ASP A 42 -20.06 -8.23 -9.30
C ASP A 42 -19.20 -9.52 -9.41
N ALA A 43 -19.10 -10.26 -8.30
CA ALA A 43 -18.32 -11.50 -8.26
C ALA A 43 -18.85 -12.61 -9.20
N ALA A 44 -20.10 -12.50 -9.67
CA ALA A 44 -20.68 -13.42 -10.67
C ALA A 44 -20.44 -12.95 -12.12
N GLY A 45 -19.69 -11.85 -12.32
CA GLY A 45 -19.40 -11.27 -13.62
C GLY A 45 -20.57 -10.47 -14.21
N ARG A 46 -21.60 -10.14 -13.45
CA ARG A 46 -22.72 -9.33 -13.94
C ARG A 46 -22.36 -7.85 -13.82
N ALA A 47 -22.42 -7.15 -14.94
CA ALA A 47 -22.17 -5.72 -15.00
C ALA A 47 -23.48 -4.92 -14.87
N THR A 48 -23.48 -3.89 -14.04
CA THR A 48 -24.57 -2.93 -13.88
C THR A 48 -24.04 -1.51 -13.99
N ARG A 49 -24.80 -0.61 -14.64
CA ARG A 49 -24.41 0.78 -14.82
C ARG A 49 -25.19 1.69 -13.88
N HIS A 50 -24.45 2.59 -13.24
CA HIS A 50 -24.99 3.57 -12.32
C HIS A 50 -24.62 4.97 -12.82
N ARG A 51 -25.58 5.89 -12.79
CA ARG A 51 -25.38 7.28 -13.18
C ARG A 51 -25.35 8.19 -11.96
N ALA A 52 -24.41 9.13 -11.94
CA ALA A 52 -24.29 10.13 -10.89
C ALA A 52 -23.92 11.50 -11.52
N ARG A 53 -24.30 12.59 -10.82
CA ARG A 53 -23.87 13.95 -11.20
C ARG A 53 -22.41 14.20 -10.86
N HIS A 54 -21.94 13.59 -9.77
CA HIS A 54 -20.56 13.66 -9.29
C HIS A 54 -20.06 12.25 -9.01
N ILE A 55 -18.84 11.98 -9.43
CA ILE A 55 -18.15 10.70 -9.20
C ILE A 55 -16.88 11.01 -8.44
N LEU A 56 -16.66 10.36 -7.30
CA LEU A 56 -15.43 10.46 -6.52
C LEU A 56 -14.63 9.16 -6.64
N ILE A 57 -13.37 9.26 -7.06
CA ILE A 57 -12.42 8.15 -7.09
C ILE A 57 -11.57 8.23 -5.82
N ALA A 58 -11.73 7.24 -4.93
CA ALA A 58 -11.03 7.15 -3.66
C ALA A 58 -10.51 5.70 -3.46
N THR A 59 -9.89 5.15 -4.48
CA THR A 59 -9.46 3.75 -4.53
C THR A 59 -8.15 3.47 -3.81
N GLY A 60 -7.48 4.54 -3.33
CA GLY A 60 -6.26 4.43 -2.54
C GLY A 60 -5.04 4.00 -3.36
N ALA A 61 -4.10 3.34 -2.71
CA ALA A 61 -2.88 2.82 -3.30
C ALA A 61 -2.65 1.36 -2.92
N THR A 62 -1.82 0.66 -3.70
CA THR A 62 -1.41 -0.73 -3.45
C THR A 62 0.10 -0.81 -3.22
N PRO A 63 0.60 -1.77 -2.44
CA PRO A 63 2.02 -2.03 -2.32
C PRO A 63 2.66 -2.30 -3.68
N HIS A 64 3.86 -1.78 -3.88
CA HIS A 64 4.62 -2.00 -5.10
C HIS A 64 5.81 -2.93 -4.85
N VAL A 65 5.82 -4.09 -5.50
CA VAL A 65 6.97 -4.98 -5.61
C VAL A 65 7.61 -4.76 -6.98
N PRO A 66 8.91 -4.38 -7.06
CA PRO A 66 9.61 -4.21 -8.34
C PRO A 66 9.61 -5.49 -9.17
N ASP A 67 9.90 -5.34 -10.47
CA ASP A 67 10.07 -6.48 -11.35
C ASP A 67 11.48 -7.06 -11.15
N ILE A 68 11.57 -8.02 -10.23
CA ILE A 68 12.79 -8.76 -9.89
C ILE A 68 12.53 -10.26 -10.02
N GLU A 69 13.57 -11.02 -10.26
CA GLU A 69 13.53 -12.49 -10.23
C GLU A 69 13.13 -12.97 -8.82
N GLY A 70 12.08 -13.80 -8.73
CA GLY A 70 11.54 -14.34 -7.47
C GLY A 70 10.57 -13.39 -6.76
N ARG A 71 10.01 -12.39 -7.44
CA ARG A 71 8.99 -11.48 -6.87
C ARG A 71 7.75 -12.21 -6.33
N GLU A 72 7.45 -13.39 -6.84
CA GLU A 72 6.34 -14.24 -6.39
C GLU A 72 6.61 -14.94 -5.05
N LEU A 73 7.85 -14.88 -4.56
CA LEU A 73 8.29 -15.49 -3.29
C LEU A 73 8.25 -14.49 -2.12
N VAL A 74 7.92 -13.25 -2.37
CA VAL A 74 7.88 -12.20 -1.35
C VAL A 74 6.44 -11.87 -0.95
N VAL A 75 6.31 -11.18 0.16
CA VAL A 75 5.05 -10.63 0.66
C VAL A 75 5.08 -9.10 0.64
N SER A 76 3.91 -8.51 0.59
CA SER A 76 3.70 -7.07 0.76
C SER A 76 3.28 -6.72 2.19
N SER A 77 3.12 -5.43 2.50
CA SER A 77 2.58 -4.98 3.79
C SER A 77 1.17 -5.49 4.05
N ASP A 78 0.38 -5.73 3.01
CA ASP A 78 -1.00 -6.21 3.13
C ASP A 78 -1.05 -7.66 3.66
N ASP A 79 -0.03 -8.46 3.34
CA ASP A 79 0.08 -9.86 3.72
C ASP A 79 0.60 -10.05 5.16
N MET A 80 1.37 -9.07 5.69
CA MET A 80 2.10 -9.22 6.96
C MET A 80 1.19 -9.48 8.16
N PHE A 81 -0.06 -9.06 8.11
CA PHE A 81 -1.02 -9.29 9.18
C PHE A 81 -1.73 -10.65 9.09
N ASP A 82 -1.57 -11.37 7.98
CA ASP A 82 -2.22 -12.65 7.67
C ASP A 82 -1.22 -13.79 7.40
N LEU A 83 0.03 -13.64 7.84
CA LEU A 83 1.03 -14.68 7.69
C LEU A 83 0.55 -16.00 8.32
N PRO A 84 0.72 -17.14 7.64
CA PRO A 84 0.26 -18.45 8.14
C PRO A 84 1.05 -18.90 9.38
N ALA A 85 2.30 -18.46 9.51
CA ALA A 85 3.15 -18.71 10.66
C ALA A 85 4.00 -17.48 10.98
N PHE A 86 4.38 -17.32 12.26
CA PHE A 86 5.29 -16.27 12.68
C PHE A 86 6.73 -16.58 12.19
N PRO A 87 7.37 -15.67 11.43
CA PRO A 87 8.71 -15.92 10.91
C PRO A 87 9.76 -15.82 12.03
N GLN A 88 10.71 -16.73 12.05
CA GLN A 88 11.88 -16.63 12.91
C GLN A 88 12.91 -15.65 12.29
N ARG A 89 13.02 -15.65 10.95
CA ARG A 89 13.93 -14.79 10.19
C ARG A 89 13.11 -13.98 9.17
N LEU A 90 13.07 -12.69 9.37
CA LEU A 90 12.39 -11.73 8.48
C LEU A 90 13.43 -10.85 7.79
N VAL A 91 13.39 -10.80 6.47
CA VAL A 91 14.09 -9.78 5.68
C VAL A 91 13.07 -8.76 5.22
N VAL A 92 13.32 -7.47 5.53
CA VAL A 92 12.50 -6.34 5.10
C VAL A 92 13.29 -5.56 4.05
N VAL A 93 12.75 -5.45 2.84
CA VAL A 93 13.35 -4.68 1.74
C VAL A 93 12.60 -3.37 1.59
N GLY A 94 13.25 -2.26 1.94
CA GLY A 94 12.69 -0.92 1.90
C GLY A 94 12.89 -0.16 3.22
N GLY A 95 13.44 1.05 3.13
CA GLY A 95 13.76 1.90 4.28
C GLY A 95 12.75 3.02 4.51
N GLY A 96 11.52 2.92 3.99
CA GLY A 96 10.42 3.82 4.29
C GLY A 96 9.78 3.52 5.65
N TYR A 97 8.80 4.33 6.05
CA TYR A 97 8.16 4.18 7.37
C TYR A 97 7.50 2.80 7.56
N ILE A 98 6.85 2.24 6.55
CA ILE A 98 6.24 0.89 6.60
C ILE A 98 7.30 -0.18 6.89
N GLY A 99 8.45 -0.11 6.19
CA GLY A 99 9.55 -1.05 6.40
C GLY A 99 10.13 -0.95 7.81
N CYS A 100 10.35 0.27 8.31
CA CYS A 100 10.85 0.52 9.66
C CYS A 100 9.88 0.05 10.75
N GLU A 101 8.57 0.31 10.59
CA GLU A 101 7.53 -0.14 11.50
C GLU A 101 7.45 -1.66 11.56
N MET A 102 7.34 -2.34 10.41
CA MET A 102 7.28 -3.80 10.35
C MET A 102 8.55 -4.45 10.92
N ALA A 103 9.74 -3.93 10.59
CA ALA A 103 10.98 -4.41 11.15
C ALA A 103 11.00 -4.30 12.69
N SER A 104 10.55 -3.18 13.23
CA SER A 104 10.51 -2.93 14.67
C SER A 104 9.48 -3.81 15.38
N ILE A 105 8.28 -3.97 14.80
CA ILE A 105 7.20 -4.81 15.35
C ILE A 105 7.66 -6.27 15.41
N PHE A 106 8.14 -6.84 14.30
CA PHE A 106 8.53 -8.23 14.26
C PHE A 106 9.77 -8.51 15.11
N ARG A 107 10.71 -7.57 15.20
CA ARG A 107 11.84 -7.67 16.13
C ARG A 107 11.36 -7.67 17.59
N GLY A 108 10.43 -6.78 17.93
CA GLY A 108 9.83 -6.71 19.27
C GLY A 108 9.08 -7.99 19.66
N LEU A 109 8.53 -8.71 18.67
CA LEU A 109 7.87 -10.01 18.83
C LEU A 109 8.84 -11.20 18.84
N GLY A 110 10.14 -10.98 18.65
CA GLY A 110 11.19 -12.00 18.81
C GLY A 110 11.78 -12.55 17.50
N ALA A 111 11.39 -12.06 16.34
CA ALA A 111 12.03 -12.44 15.08
C ALA A 111 13.46 -11.90 14.98
N GLN A 112 14.32 -12.60 14.25
CA GLN A 112 15.57 -12.05 13.73
C GLN A 112 15.23 -11.23 12.48
N VAL A 113 15.51 -9.91 12.53
CA VAL A 113 15.09 -9.00 11.45
C VAL A 113 16.31 -8.33 10.83
N THR A 114 16.41 -8.43 9.50
CA THR A 114 17.33 -7.66 8.68
C THR A 114 16.53 -6.70 7.80
N LEU A 115 16.82 -5.40 7.91
CA LEU A 115 16.25 -4.36 7.05
C LEU A 115 17.28 -3.95 6.01
N LEU A 116 16.93 -4.10 4.73
CA LEU A 116 17.77 -3.77 3.58
C LEU A 116 17.26 -2.49 2.92
N TYR A 117 18.13 -1.54 2.71
CA TYR A 117 17.82 -0.32 1.99
C TYR A 117 18.93 0.09 1.01
N ARG A 118 18.56 0.31 -0.25
CA ARG A 118 19.51 0.69 -1.31
C ARG A 118 20.09 2.08 -1.15
N GLY A 119 19.40 2.99 -0.46
CA GLY A 119 19.87 4.34 -0.19
C GLY A 119 20.85 4.39 0.98
N GLU A 120 21.34 5.58 1.26
CA GLU A 120 22.38 5.83 2.29
C GLU A 120 21.81 5.87 3.70
N GLN A 121 20.53 6.26 3.85
CA GLN A 121 19.89 6.46 5.15
C GLN A 121 18.39 6.20 5.02
N ILE A 122 17.81 5.42 5.94
CA ILE A 122 16.37 5.10 5.99
C ILE A 122 15.51 6.37 6.11
N LEU A 123 14.20 6.23 6.01
CA LEU A 123 13.20 7.30 6.19
C LEU A 123 13.45 8.53 5.30
N ARG A 124 13.66 8.28 3.99
CA ARG A 124 13.85 9.36 3.01
C ARG A 124 12.72 10.38 3.09
N GLY A 125 13.07 11.67 3.14
CA GLY A 125 12.13 12.79 3.22
C GLY A 125 11.89 13.31 4.64
N PHE A 126 12.38 12.61 5.66
CA PHE A 126 12.41 13.10 7.03
C PHE A 126 13.72 13.87 7.30
N ASP A 127 13.75 14.60 8.41
CA ASP A 127 14.94 15.29 8.90
C ASP A 127 16.11 14.32 9.12
N ASP A 128 17.34 14.72 8.76
CA ASP A 128 18.50 13.83 8.76
C ASP A 128 18.89 13.34 10.16
N GLU A 129 18.74 14.19 11.21
CA GLU A 129 19.01 13.79 12.59
C GLU A 129 17.99 12.76 13.09
N VAL A 130 16.72 12.95 12.75
CA VAL A 130 15.63 12.00 13.06
C VAL A 130 15.88 10.66 12.37
N ARG A 131 16.30 10.66 11.11
CA ARG A 131 16.62 9.45 10.33
C ARG A 131 17.78 8.68 10.95
N GLN A 132 18.85 9.40 11.34
CA GLN A 132 20.00 8.81 11.99
C GLN A 132 19.62 8.22 13.35
N PHE A 133 18.91 9.00 14.16
CA PHE A 133 18.45 8.54 15.47
C PHE A 133 17.58 7.28 15.37
N ALA A 134 16.62 7.25 14.44
CA ALA A 134 15.75 6.09 14.22
C ALA A 134 16.57 4.84 13.82
N ALA A 135 17.53 4.99 12.90
CA ALA A 135 18.41 3.89 12.49
C ALA A 135 19.22 3.33 13.66
N ASP A 136 19.76 4.21 14.51
CA ASP A 136 20.57 3.81 15.67
C ASP A 136 19.73 3.13 16.73
N GLU A 137 18.51 3.64 17.01
CA GLU A 137 17.58 2.99 17.94
C GLU A 137 17.13 1.61 17.42
N MET A 138 16.84 1.48 16.14
CA MET A 138 16.49 0.17 15.55
C MET A 138 17.66 -0.83 15.73
N ARG A 139 18.91 -0.41 15.50
CA ARG A 139 20.09 -1.26 15.71
C ARG A 139 20.28 -1.64 17.19
N LYS A 140 20.12 -0.69 18.12
CA LYS A 140 20.18 -0.94 19.57
C LYS A 140 19.14 -1.98 20.00
N HIS A 141 17.97 -1.98 19.39
CA HIS A 141 16.91 -2.95 19.63
C HIS A 141 17.08 -4.26 18.85
N GLY A 142 18.19 -4.41 18.12
CA GLY A 142 18.61 -5.65 17.49
C GLY A 142 18.07 -5.88 16.07
N VAL A 143 17.63 -4.83 15.38
CA VAL A 143 17.39 -4.89 13.93
C VAL A 143 18.71 -4.73 13.20
N ASP A 144 19.05 -5.65 12.30
CA ASP A 144 20.21 -5.52 11.41
C ASP A 144 19.87 -4.58 10.24
N VAL A 145 20.18 -3.28 10.42
CA VAL A 145 19.88 -2.24 9.42
C VAL A 145 21.07 -2.09 8.47
N ARG A 146 20.90 -2.53 7.23
CA ARG A 146 21.89 -2.46 6.15
C ARG A 146 21.46 -1.42 5.10
N VAL A 147 22.20 -0.34 5.01
CA VAL A 147 22.05 0.70 3.97
C VAL A 147 23.02 0.46 2.81
N ARG A 148 22.80 1.12 1.67
CA ARG A 148 23.55 0.90 0.42
C ARG A 148 23.56 -0.58 0.01
N CYS A 149 22.47 -1.27 0.36
CA CYS A 149 22.32 -2.69 0.13
C CYS A 149 21.07 -2.93 -0.73
N ASP A 150 21.25 -3.48 -1.90
CA ASP A 150 20.15 -3.77 -2.83
C ASP A 150 20.02 -5.28 -3.04
N VAL A 151 18.82 -5.70 -3.39
CA VAL A 151 18.49 -7.10 -3.66
C VAL A 151 18.54 -7.34 -5.17
N ALA A 152 19.32 -8.33 -5.59
CA ALA A 152 19.41 -8.72 -6.99
C ALA A 152 18.28 -9.69 -7.38
N ARG A 153 18.00 -10.69 -6.55
CA ARG A 153 16.90 -11.66 -6.77
C ARG A 153 16.56 -12.42 -5.50
N ILE A 154 15.43 -13.08 -5.53
CA ILE A 154 14.99 -14.02 -4.48
C ILE A 154 14.91 -15.42 -5.10
N THR A 155 15.40 -16.42 -4.40
CA THR A 155 15.30 -17.82 -4.83
C THR A 155 14.74 -18.70 -3.72
N PRO A 156 14.10 -19.84 -4.05
CA PRO A 156 13.69 -20.80 -3.05
C PRO A 156 14.90 -21.33 -2.26
N GLY A 157 14.75 -21.48 -0.95
CA GLY A 157 15.70 -22.12 -0.07
C GLY A 157 15.26 -23.55 0.31
N ALA A 158 15.84 -24.09 1.36
CA ALA A 158 15.45 -25.40 1.89
C ALA A 158 14.08 -25.32 2.61
N GLY A 159 13.18 -26.24 2.32
CA GLY A 159 11.82 -26.21 2.87
C GLY A 159 11.07 -24.97 2.42
N ASP A 160 10.46 -24.25 3.36
CA ASP A 160 9.70 -23.02 3.10
C ASP A 160 10.56 -21.74 3.25
N THR A 161 11.90 -21.84 3.18
CA THR A 161 12.77 -20.68 3.28
C THR A 161 13.03 -20.02 1.92
N ARG A 162 13.59 -18.80 1.93
CA ARG A 162 13.99 -18.01 0.77
C ARG A 162 15.45 -17.61 0.92
N HIS A 163 16.17 -17.60 -0.19
CA HIS A 163 17.48 -16.98 -0.27
C HIS A 163 17.34 -15.59 -0.92
N VAL A 164 17.68 -14.55 -0.16
CA VAL A 164 17.77 -13.17 -0.64
C VAL A 164 19.18 -12.95 -1.14
N VAL A 165 19.38 -12.90 -2.46
CA VAL A 165 20.68 -12.67 -3.08
C VAL A 165 20.85 -11.16 -3.24
N LEU A 166 21.91 -10.64 -2.64
CA LEU A 166 22.24 -9.22 -2.66
C LEU A 166 23.03 -8.85 -3.93
N ALA A 167 22.99 -7.59 -4.29
CA ALA A 167 23.70 -7.08 -5.48
C ALA A 167 25.25 -7.20 -5.37
N ASP A 168 25.79 -7.26 -4.15
CA ASP A 168 27.22 -7.48 -3.88
C ASP A 168 27.63 -8.97 -3.90
N GLY A 169 26.68 -9.87 -4.14
CA GLY A 169 26.88 -11.33 -4.17
C GLY A 169 26.64 -12.02 -2.82
N GLY A 170 26.40 -11.27 -1.75
CA GLY A 170 26.00 -11.84 -0.45
C GLY A 170 24.65 -12.54 -0.52
N THR A 171 24.38 -13.43 0.42
CA THR A 171 23.09 -14.15 0.51
C THR A 171 22.59 -14.17 1.95
N LEU A 172 21.29 -13.93 2.14
CA LEU A 172 20.61 -14.06 3.41
C LEU A 172 19.55 -15.16 3.28
N GLU A 173 19.38 -15.95 4.31
CA GLU A 173 18.26 -16.89 4.43
C GLU A 173 17.14 -16.26 5.23
N ALA A 174 15.90 -16.37 4.76
CA ALA A 174 14.71 -15.82 5.39
C ALA A 174 13.54 -16.80 5.34
N ASP A 175 12.70 -16.78 6.37
CA ASP A 175 11.41 -17.48 6.36
C ASP A 175 10.35 -16.63 5.64
N VAL A 176 10.45 -15.31 5.76
CA VAL A 176 9.60 -14.34 5.06
C VAL A 176 10.46 -13.17 4.54
N VAL A 177 10.16 -12.71 3.33
CA VAL A 177 10.75 -11.53 2.72
C VAL A 177 9.64 -10.52 2.45
N LEU A 178 9.63 -9.41 3.20
CA LEU A 178 8.71 -8.30 3.01
C LEU A 178 9.30 -7.28 2.03
N TYR A 179 8.57 -6.95 0.97
CA TYR A 179 8.86 -5.78 0.14
C TYR A 179 8.01 -4.58 0.57
N ALA A 180 8.66 -3.56 1.10
CA ALA A 180 8.09 -2.28 1.53
C ALA A 180 8.75 -1.11 0.77
N THR A 181 8.85 -1.25 -0.56
CA THR A 181 9.61 -0.36 -1.46
C THR A 181 8.77 0.79 -2.03
N GLY A 182 7.58 0.98 -1.55
CA GLY A 182 6.64 2.04 -1.92
C GLY A 182 5.26 1.53 -2.24
N ARG A 183 4.38 2.47 -2.55
CA ARG A 183 3.00 2.21 -2.97
C ARG A 183 2.77 2.86 -4.33
N ARG A 184 1.74 2.42 -5.04
CA ARG A 184 1.28 3.00 -6.31
C ARG A 184 -0.22 3.22 -6.27
N ALA A 185 -0.68 4.28 -6.89
CA ALA A 185 -2.10 4.57 -7.03
C ALA A 185 -2.86 3.34 -7.56
N HIS A 186 -3.95 2.97 -6.88
CA HIS A 186 -4.78 1.82 -7.26
C HIS A 186 -5.76 2.25 -8.36
N VAL A 187 -5.28 2.23 -9.59
CA VAL A 187 -5.99 2.70 -10.80
C VAL A 187 -6.27 1.61 -11.81
N ASP A 188 -5.76 0.40 -11.59
CA ASP A 188 -5.87 -0.71 -12.53
C ASP A 188 -7.34 -1.12 -12.73
N GLY A 189 -7.74 -1.24 -14.00
CA GLY A 189 -9.11 -1.64 -14.37
C GLY A 189 -10.17 -0.55 -14.21
N LEU A 190 -9.83 0.63 -13.69
CA LEU A 190 -10.81 1.71 -13.47
C LEU A 190 -11.29 2.40 -14.75
N GLY A 191 -10.68 2.13 -15.93
CA GLY A 191 -11.09 2.73 -17.20
C GLY A 191 -10.75 4.22 -17.31
N LEU A 192 -9.78 4.73 -16.54
CA LEU A 192 -9.48 6.16 -16.45
C LEU A 192 -9.02 6.76 -17.77
N ARG A 193 -8.11 6.09 -18.46
CA ARG A 193 -7.56 6.55 -19.73
C ARG A 193 -8.64 6.61 -20.81
N GLU A 194 -9.47 5.58 -20.89
CA GLU A 194 -10.57 5.47 -21.84
C GLU A 194 -11.63 6.54 -21.59
N ALA A 195 -11.89 6.87 -20.35
CA ALA A 195 -12.82 7.94 -19.96
C ALA A 195 -12.22 9.35 -20.11
N GLY A 196 -10.91 9.49 -20.31
CA GLY A 196 -10.23 10.78 -20.49
C GLY A 196 -9.72 11.41 -19.18
N VAL A 197 -9.56 10.64 -18.11
CA VAL A 197 -8.95 11.11 -16.86
C VAL A 197 -7.43 11.11 -16.98
N ALA A 198 -6.81 12.28 -16.77
CA ALA A 198 -5.36 12.44 -16.83
C ALA A 198 -4.66 11.78 -15.64
N GLN A 199 -3.56 11.10 -15.92
CA GLN A 199 -2.70 10.47 -14.94
C GLN A 199 -1.27 11.03 -15.04
N ALA A 200 -0.58 11.15 -13.90
CA ALA A 200 0.84 11.50 -13.83
C ALA A 200 1.72 10.30 -14.27
N ALA A 201 3.03 10.54 -14.39
CA ALA A 201 3.99 9.53 -14.85
C ALA A 201 4.08 8.31 -13.89
N ASP A 202 3.79 8.48 -12.61
CA ASP A 202 3.73 7.43 -11.59
C ASP A 202 2.39 6.67 -11.55
N GLY A 203 1.42 7.07 -12.40
CA GLY A 203 0.09 6.50 -12.50
C GLY A 203 -0.95 7.15 -11.61
N SER A 204 -0.60 8.07 -10.72
CA SER A 204 -1.55 8.79 -9.87
C SER A 204 -2.51 9.67 -10.69
N ILE A 205 -3.70 9.93 -10.15
CA ILE A 205 -4.70 10.78 -10.82
C ILE A 205 -4.31 12.25 -10.62
N VAL A 206 -4.25 12.99 -11.74
CA VAL A 206 -4.00 14.43 -11.70
C VAL A 206 -5.28 15.17 -11.31
N VAL A 207 -5.20 15.97 -10.26
CA VAL A 207 -6.31 16.81 -9.77
C VAL A 207 -5.85 18.24 -9.53
N ASP A 208 -6.80 19.18 -9.62
CA ASP A 208 -6.60 20.57 -9.23
C ASP A 208 -6.68 20.80 -7.69
N GLU A 209 -6.73 22.04 -7.26
CA GLU A 209 -6.84 22.43 -5.84
C GLU A 209 -8.20 22.08 -5.21
N ARG A 210 -9.21 21.78 -6.03
CA ARG A 210 -10.57 21.38 -5.64
C ARG A 210 -10.82 19.89 -5.83
N PHE A 211 -9.76 19.10 -5.99
CA PHE A 211 -9.81 17.67 -6.26
C PHE A 211 -10.52 17.29 -7.56
N ALA A 212 -10.80 18.24 -8.46
CA ALA A 212 -11.39 17.95 -9.75
C ALA A 212 -10.33 17.36 -10.69
N THR A 213 -10.72 16.29 -11.42
CA THR A 213 -9.88 15.67 -12.45
C THR A 213 -10.02 16.43 -13.78
N SER A 214 -9.31 16.00 -14.81
CA SER A 214 -9.49 16.51 -16.19
C SER A 214 -10.87 16.23 -16.78
N LEU A 215 -11.65 15.31 -16.20
CA LEU A 215 -12.99 14.96 -16.67
C LEU A 215 -14.05 15.66 -15.82
N PRO A 216 -14.91 16.54 -16.39
CA PRO A 216 -15.91 17.27 -15.64
C PRO A 216 -16.85 16.36 -14.84
N GLY A 217 -17.11 16.71 -13.57
CA GLY A 217 -17.95 15.95 -12.67
C GLY A 217 -17.26 14.77 -11.99
N VAL A 218 -15.98 14.51 -12.31
CA VAL A 218 -15.17 13.46 -11.70
C VAL A 218 -14.09 14.07 -10.83
N TYR A 219 -14.00 13.59 -9.59
CA TYR A 219 -13.07 14.02 -8.56
C TYR A 219 -12.21 12.84 -8.10
N ALA A 220 -11.04 13.11 -7.51
CA ALA A 220 -10.22 12.09 -6.87
C ALA A 220 -9.52 12.66 -5.64
N LEU A 221 -9.33 11.84 -4.59
CA LEU A 221 -8.62 12.22 -3.37
C LEU A 221 -7.98 11.03 -2.67
N GLY A 222 -7.19 11.30 -1.65
CA GLY A 222 -6.44 10.29 -0.88
C GLY A 222 -5.27 9.72 -1.66
N ASP A 223 -4.81 8.51 -1.32
CA ASP A 223 -3.56 7.94 -1.87
C ASP A 223 -3.56 7.81 -3.40
N VAL A 224 -4.73 7.73 -4.04
CA VAL A 224 -4.84 7.59 -5.49
C VAL A 224 -4.34 8.83 -6.27
N VAL A 225 -4.23 9.99 -5.59
CA VAL A 225 -3.69 11.22 -6.20
C VAL A 225 -2.18 11.41 -5.96
N GLY A 226 -1.53 10.48 -5.22
CA GLY A 226 -0.08 10.46 -5.06
C GLY A 226 0.51 11.65 -4.27
N ARG A 227 -0.31 12.29 -3.40
CA ARG A 227 0.16 13.36 -2.50
C ARG A 227 0.70 12.75 -1.20
N LEU A 228 0.22 13.18 -0.04
CA LEU A 228 0.60 12.65 1.26
C LEU A 228 -0.32 11.46 1.63
N GLU A 229 0.20 10.25 1.51
CA GLU A 229 -0.53 8.99 1.68
C GLU A 229 -0.76 8.67 3.18
N LEU A 230 -1.65 9.44 3.83
CA LEU A 230 -2.03 9.28 5.23
C LEU A 230 -3.54 9.36 5.40
N THR A 231 -4.12 8.46 6.18
CA THR A 231 -5.56 8.42 6.48
C THR A 231 -6.12 9.77 6.96
N PRO A 232 -5.50 10.51 7.91
CA PRO A 232 -6.04 11.81 8.33
C PRO A 232 -6.00 12.85 7.22
N VAL A 233 -5.06 12.78 6.28
CA VAL A 233 -5.01 13.66 5.11
C VAL A 233 -6.18 13.36 4.17
N ALA A 234 -6.40 12.09 3.83
CA ALA A 234 -7.53 11.70 2.98
C ALA A 234 -8.88 12.10 3.58
N LEU A 235 -9.03 12.02 4.91
CA LEU A 235 -10.24 12.50 5.60
C LEU A 235 -10.39 14.01 5.51
N ALA A 236 -9.30 14.78 5.68
CA ALA A 236 -9.33 16.24 5.55
C ALA A 236 -9.64 16.66 4.10
N GLU A 237 -9.08 15.99 3.10
CA GLU A 237 -9.37 16.20 1.69
C GLU A 237 -10.85 15.93 1.37
N ALA A 238 -11.42 14.82 1.92
CA ALA A 238 -12.83 14.51 1.74
C ALA A 238 -13.75 15.57 2.35
N MET A 239 -13.43 16.07 3.53
CA MET A 239 -14.19 17.16 4.17
C MET A 239 -14.09 18.46 3.35
N ALA A 240 -12.90 18.83 2.90
CA ALA A 240 -12.71 19.99 2.05
C ALA A 240 -13.48 19.90 0.72
N LEU A 241 -13.56 18.71 0.12
CA LEU A 241 -14.35 18.48 -1.11
C LEU A 241 -15.86 18.68 -0.87
N VAL A 242 -16.38 18.28 0.31
CA VAL A 242 -17.81 18.38 0.63
C VAL A 242 -18.22 19.83 0.93
N ASP A 243 -17.30 20.64 1.46
CA ASP A 243 -17.54 22.04 1.83
C ASP A 243 -17.53 23.00 0.61
N HIS A 244 -17.14 22.51 -0.58
CA HIS A 244 -17.09 23.27 -1.86
C HIS A 244 -18.24 22.90 -2.79
#